data_993d8cf9211a97b05491102c77900e76
#
_entry.id   993d8cf9211a97b05491102c77900e76
#
_cell.length_a   1.000
_cell.length_b   1.000
_cell.length_c   1.000
_cell.angle_alpha   90.00
_cell.angle_beta   90.00
_cell.angle_gamma   90.00
#
_symmetry.space_group_name_H-M   'P 1'
#
loop_
_entity.id
_entity.type
_entity.pdbx_description
1 polymer ?
#
loop_
_entity_poly.entity_id
_entity_poly.type
_entity_poly.pdbx_seq_one_letter_code
_entity_poly.pdbx_strand_id
1 'polypeptide(L)'
;MNTIKHTEYIYNGRRVILDTCELTPGKYETMLLYPNSHEIASRTSSTEADALADFEAIYQAHPADPEIKRTEPKPLTGKYAKLRDDLRKVYEIGKAAAAQVEDGGTCNFDAPSILLPRWQSAKIEQACKEAGCGCFEWKCFNRRWVICFRIAGQAYKRETAADSMTKALTAMGYDALTYCAID
;
A
#
# COMPACT_ATOMS: atom_id res chain seq x y z
N MET A 1 18.23 -22.74 5.45
CA MET A 1 18.50 -21.97 4.23
C MET A 1 19.26 -20.73 4.63
N ASN A 2 20.45 -20.54 4.11
CA ASN A 2 21.30 -19.40 4.44
C ASN A 2 21.42 -18.49 3.21
N THR A 3 21.02 -17.23 3.33
CA THR A 3 21.10 -16.26 2.22
C THR A 3 22.53 -15.75 2.10
N ILE A 4 23.12 -15.89 0.93
CA ILE A 4 24.50 -15.48 0.61
C ILE A 4 24.51 -14.10 -0.01
N LYS A 5 23.63 -13.85 -0.97
CA LYS A 5 23.49 -12.55 -1.65
C LYS A 5 22.03 -12.25 -1.88
N HIS A 6 21.66 -10.99 -1.64
CA HIS A 6 20.29 -10.48 -1.78
C HIS A 6 20.31 -9.11 -2.45
N THR A 7 19.41 -8.87 -3.38
CA THR A 7 19.13 -7.53 -3.90
C THR A 7 17.67 -7.41 -4.30
N GLU A 8 17.15 -6.19 -4.17
CA GLU A 8 15.81 -5.84 -4.62
C GLU A 8 15.90 -4.66 -5.59
N TYR A 9 15.14 -4.73 -6.67
CA TYR A 9 15.12 -3.67 -7.68
C TYR A 9 13.81 -3.66 -8.47
N ILE A 10 13.64 -2.71 -9.36
CA ILE A 10 12.49 -2.66 -10.28
C ILE A 10 12.92 -3.24 -11.64
N TYR A 11 12.16 -4.19 -12.13
CA TYR A 11 12.32 -4.80 -13.44
C TYR A 11 10.96 -4.84 -14.14
N ASN A 12 10.86 -4.32 -15.37
CA ASN A 12 9.60 -4.16 -16.12
C ASN A 12 8.48 -3.48 -15.30
N GLY A 13 8.83 -2.41 -14.56
CA GLY A 13 7.91 -1.64 -13.73
C GLY A 13 7.43 -2.32 -12.46
N ARG A 14 7.97 -3.49 -12.11
CA ARG A 14 7.59 -4.27 -10.93
C ARG A 14 8.78 -4.52 -10.02
N ARG A 15 8.54 -4.52 -8.71
CA ARG A 15 9.57 -4.94 -7.73
C ARG A 15 9.88 -6.41 -7.94
N VAL A 16 11.16 -6.73 -7.94
CA VAL A 16 11.69 -8.11 -7.99
C VAL A 16 12.72 -8.30 -6.90
N ILE A 17 12.94 -9.55 -6.53
CA ILE A 17 13.91 -9.99 -5.54
C ILE A 17 14.84 -10.97 -6.24
N LEU A 18 16.14 -10.73 -6.20
CA LEU A 18 17.17 -11.66 -6.65
C LEU A 18 17.94 -12.14 -5.44
N ASP A 19 17.81 -13.42 -5.16
CA ASP A 19 18.41 -14.11 -4.02
C ASP A 19 19.33 -15.22 -4.45
N THR A 20 20.46 -15.38 -3.75
CA THR A 20 21.28 -16.60 -3.76
C THR A 20 21.28 -17.20 -2.36
N CYS A 21 20.89 -18.46 -2.26
CA CYS A 21 20.75 -19.17 -1.00
C CYS A 21 21.49 -20.52 -1.05
N GLU A 22 22.11 -20.91 0.07
CA GLU A 22 22.54 -22.27 0.30
C GLU A 22 21.35 -23.09 0.83
N LEU A 23 20.91 -24.09 0.07
CA LEU A 23 19.79 -24.97 0.43
C LEU A 23 20.24 -26.07 1.38
N THR A 24 21.38 -26.72 1.05
CA THR A 24 22.08 -27.70 1.84
C THR A 24 23.59 -27.53 1.59
N PRO A 25 24.49 -28.01 2.46
CA PRO A 25 25.91 -27.85 2.23
C PRO A 25 26.37 -28.28 0.83
N GLY A 26 26.95 -27.34 0.09
CA GLY A 26 27.40 -27.54 -1.28
C GLY A 26 26.29 -27.55 -2.36
N LYS A 27 25.07 -27.13 -2.02
CA LYS A 27 24.00 -26.96 -2.99
C LYS A 27 23.38 -25.56 -2.88
N TYR A 28 23.52 -24.81 -3.93
CA TYR A 28 23.10 -23.41 -4.00
C TYR A 28 21.98 -23.22 -5.01
N GLU A 29 21.12 -22.24 -4.76
CA GLU A 29 20.09 -21.82 -5.70
C GLU A 29 20.07 -20.29 -5.78
N THR A 30 20.06 -19.77 -7.01
CA THR A 30 19.91 -18.37 -7.30
C THR A 30 18.58 -18.15 -8.01
N MET A 31 17.72 -17.31 -7.47
CA MET A 31 16.36 -17.09 -7.97
C MET A 31 16.06 -15.62 -8.14
N LEU A 32 15.42 -15.28 -9.26
CA LEU A 32 14.80 -13.98 -9.49
C LEU A 32 13.28 -14.16 -9.39
N LEU A 33 12.65 -13.48 -8.45
CA LEU A 33 11.24 -13.65 -8.11
C LEU A 33 10.48 -12.33 -8.09
N TYR A 34 9.19 -12.38 -8.43
CA TYR A 34 8.25 -11.34 -7.98
C TYR A 34 7.89 -11.54 -6.49
N PRO A 35 7.45 -10.50 -5.75
CA PRO A 35 7.11 -10.61 -4.33
C PRO A 35 6.00 -11.63 -3.99
N ASN A 36 5.21 -12.04 -4.98
CA ASN A 36 4.19 -13.09 -4.87
C ASN A 36 4.74 -14.50 -5.17
N SER A 37 6.07 -14.68 -5.13
CA SER A 37 6.80 -15.93 -5.38
C SER A 37 6.65 -16.50 -6.81
N HIS A 38 6.25 -15.70 -7.79
CA HIS A 38 6.37 -16.09 -9.19
C HIS A 38 7.81 -15.99 -9.65
N GLU A 39 8.40 -17.13 -9.99
CA GLU A 39 9.75 -17.22 -10.51
C GLU A 39 9.84 -16.61 -11.92
N ILE A 40 10.88 -15.81 -12.15
CA ILE A 40 11.24 -15.24 -13.44
C ILE A 40 12.41 -16.03 -14.03
N ALA A 41 13.40 -16.34 -13.20
CA ALA A 41 14.59 -17.11 -13.56
C ALA A 41 15.15 -17.77 -12.31
N SER A 42 15.71 -18.98 -12.48
CA SER A 42 16.48 -19.66 -11.43
C SER A 42 17.65 -20.47 -12.01
N ARG A 43 18.65 -20.69 -11.16
CA ARG A 43 19.79 -21.57 -11.44
C ARG A 43 20.23 -22.28 -10.18
N THR A 44 20.74 -23.50 -10.34
CA THR A 44 21.33 -24.29 -9.25
C THR A 44 22.81 -24.52 -9.50
N SER A 45 23.62 -24.40 -8.47
CA SER A 45 25.08 -24.52 -8.52
C SER A 45 25.59 -25.42 -7.39
N SER A 46 26.77 -26.01 -7.59
CA SER A 46 27.42 -26.89 -6.60
C SER A 46 28.50 -26.20 -5.78
N THR A 47 28.84 -24.94 -6.12
CA THR A 47 29.79 -24.13 -5.37
C THR A 47 29.25 -22.73 -5.17
N GLU A 48 29.67 -22.06 -4.12
CA GLU A 48 29.30 -20.68 -3.83
C GLU A 48 29.78 -19.72 -4.95
N ALA A 49 30.98 -19.96 -5.48
CA ALA A 49 31.54 -19.14 -6.56
C ALA A 49 30.70 -19.21 -7.83
N ASP A 50 30.24 -20.40 -8.22
CA ASP A 50 29.34 -20.59 -9.36
C ASP A 50 27.97 -19.92 -9.09
N ALA A 51 27.46 -20.03 -7.87
CA ALA A 51 26.20 -19.41 -7.50
C ALA A 51 26.25 -17.87 -7.54
N LEU A 52 27.37 -17.27 -7.14
CA LEU A 52 27.60 -15.83 -7.28
C LEU A 52 27.76 -15.40 -8.76
N ALA A 53 28.38 -16.25 -9.59
CA ALA A 53 28.44 -16.01 -11.04
C ALA A 53 27.04 -16.11 -11.68
N ASP A 54 26.23 -17.06 -11.25
CA ASP A 54 24.83 -17.18 -11.67
C ASP A 54 23.98 -15.95 -11.25
N PHE A 55 24.22 -15.40 -10.06
CA PHE A 55 23.60 -14.16 -9.62
C PHE A 55 23.89 -13.02 -10.58
N GLU A 56 25.17 -12.81 -10.92
CA GLU A 56 25.56 -11.76 -11.87
C GLU A 56 24.97 -12.01 -13.26
N ALA A 57 24.97 -13.27 -13.72
CA ALA A 57 24.40 -13.60 -15.03
C ALA A 57 22.89 -13.34 -15.10
N ILE A 58 22.13 -13.69 -14.05
CA ILE A 58 20.70 -13.40 -13.97
C ILE A 58 20.46 -11.89 -13.88
N TYR A 59 21.23 -11.16 -13.09
CA TYR A 59 21.12 -9.71 -12.98
C TYR A 59 21.40 -8.99 -14.32
N GLN A 60 22.41 -9.44 -15.06
CA GLN A 60 22.73 -8.87 -16.38
C GLN A 60 21.65 -9.21 -17.43
N ALA A 61 21.05 -10.38 -17.37
CA ALA A 61 19.94 -10.77 -18.25
C ALA A 61 18.62 -10.03 -17.93
N HIS A 62 18.46 -9.64 -16.67
CA HIS A 62 17.27 -8.95 -16.16
C HIS A 62 17.67 -7.69 -15.37
N PRO A 63 18.29 -6.69 -16.04
CA PRO A 63 18.84 -5.52 -15.37
C PRO A 63 17.73 -4.69 -14.72
N ALA A 64 18.11 -3.96 -13.67
CA ALA A 64 17.23 -2.98 -13.08
C ALA A 64 16.73 -2.00 -14.14
N ASP A 65 15.46 -1.64 -14.07
CA ASP A 65 14.93 -0.56 -14.90
C ASP A 65 15.76 0.70 -14.67
N PRO A 66 16.02 1.48 -15.71
CA PRO A 66 16.71 2.77 -15.54
C PRO A 66 15.94 3.58 -14.49
N GLU A 67 16.69 4.15 -13.55
CA GLU A 67 16.12 4.92 -12.45
C GLU A 67 15.18 5.98 -13.02
N ILE A 68 13.86 5.67 -12.98
CA ILE A 68 12.87 6.66 -13.36
C ILE A 68 12.98 7.71 -12.26
N LYS A 69 13.65 8.83 -12.58
CA LYS A 69 13.63 10.01 -11.71
C LYS A 69 12.17 10.30 -11.43
N ARG A 70 11.68 9.80 -10.29
CA ARG A 70 10.34 10.15 -9.81
C ARG A 70 10.36 11.65 -9.63
N THR A 71 9.83 12.38 -10.61
CA THR A 71 9.59 13.80 -10.42
C THR A 71 8.72 13.90 -9.18
N GLU A 72 9.21 14.61 -8.18
CA GLU A 72 8.43 14.84 -6.97
C GLU A 72 7.04 15.32 -7.38
N PRO A 73 5.99 14.74 -6.80
CA PRO A 73 4.64 15.13 -7.17
C PRO A 73 4.48 16.61 -6.91
N LYS A 74 3.96 17.35 -7.91
CA LYS A 74 3.71 18.79 -7.77
C LYS A 74 2.85 19.03 -6.53
N PRO A 75 3.14 20.07 -5.74
CA PRO A 75 2.36 20.41 -4.55
C PRO A 75 0.87 20.50 -4.87
N LEU A 76 0.06 19.91 -4.01
CA LEU A 76 -1.41 20.00 -4.14
C LEU A 76 -1.87 21.43 -3.90
N THR A 77 -2.84 21.88 -4.71
CA THR A 77 -3.45 23.22 -4.61
C THR A 77 -4.97 23.13 -4.68
N GLY A 78 -5.66 24.20 -4.24
CA GLY A 78 -7.11 24.33 -4.34
C GLY A 78 -7.85 23.18 -3.63
N LYS A 79 -8.83 22.59 -4.30
CA LYS A 79 -9.68 21.53 -3.73
C LYS A 79 -8.91 20.28 -3.25
N TYR A 80 -7.78 19.97 -3.86
CA TYR A 80 -6.98 18.79 -3.46
C TYR A 80 -6.15 19.05 -2.21
N ALA A 81 -5.60 20.26 -2.03
CA ALA A 81 -4.96 20.67 -0.79
C ALA A 81 -5.99 20.72 0.35
N LYS A 82 -7.20 21.28 0.07
CA LYS A 82 -8.31 21.26 1.04
C LYS A 82 -8.68 19.83 1.45
N LEU A 83 -8.81 18.91 0.49
CA LEU A 83 -9.10 17.49 0.80
C LEU A 83 -8.05 16.91 1.72
N ARG A 84 -6.74 17.06 1.40
CA ARG A 84 -5.65 16.59 2.26
C ARG A 84 -5.79 17.10 3.70
N ASP A 85 -6.02 18.39 3.86
CA ASP A 85 -6.06 19.03 5.18
C ASP A 85 -7.34 18.65 5.95
N ASP A 86 -8.46 18.46 5.26
CA ASP A 86 -9.70 17.95 5.85
C ASP A 86 -9.53 16.49 6.29
N LEU A 87 -8.89 15.64 5.48
CA LEU A 87 -8.61 14.25 5.85
C LEU A 87 -7.72 14.14 7.09
N ARG A 88 -6.74 15.02 7.27
CA ARG A 88 -5.94 15.08 8.50
C ARG A 88 -6.79 15.38 9.72
N LYS A 89 -7.69 16.36 9.64
CA LYS A 89 -8.63 16.71 10.73
C LYS A 89 -9.56 15.55 11.05
N VAL A 90 -10.11 14.93 10.00
CA VAL A 90 -11.03 13.81 10.12
C VAL A 90 -10.35 12.61 10.78
N TYR A 91 -9.09 12.36 10.49
CA TYR A 91 -8.32 11.31 11.13
C TYR A 91 -8.20 11.51 12.65
N GLU A 92 -7.94 12.73 13.10
CA GLU A 92 -7.88 13.04 14.55
C GLU A 92 -9.24 12.85 15.22
N ILE A 93 -10.34 13.23 14.55
CA ILE A 93 -11.72 13.00 15.04
C ILE A 93 -11.98 11.50 15.17
N GLY A 94 -11.63 10.70 14.18
CA GLY A 94 -11.79 9.24 14.22
C GLY A 94 -10.99 8.58 15.35
N LYS A 95 -9.74 8.99 15.54
CA LYS A 95 -8.91 8.51 16.67
C LYS A 95 -9.52 8.85 18.01
N ALA A 96 -9.99 10.08 18.18
CA ALA A 96 -10.62 10.52 19.42
C ALA A 96 -11.91 9.72 19.72
N ALA A 97 -12.73 9.46 18.69
CA ALA A 97 -13.94 8.65 18.83
C ALA A 97 -13.61 7.20 19.19
N ALA A 98 -12.65 6.57 18.53
CA ALA A 98 -12.21 5.21 18.83
C ALA A 98 -11.66 5.06 20.25
N ALA A 99 -11.03 6.10 20.80
CA ALA A 99 -10.49 6.09 22.16
C ALA A 99 -11.58 6.06 23.26
N GLN A 100 -12.83 6.41 22.94
CA GLN A 100 -13.96 6.43 23.88
C GLN A 100 -14.70 5.10 23.95
N VAL A 101 -14.34 4.12 23.13
CA VAL A 101 -15.04 2.84 23.00
C VAL A 101 -14.12 1.71 23.44
N GLU A 102 -14.68 0.75 24.19
CA GLU A 102 -13.97 -0.48 24.53
C GLU A 102 -13.68 -1.30 23.26
N ASP A 103 -12.56 -2.01 23.29
CA ASP A 103 -12.16 -2.86 22.18
C ASP A 103 -13.01 -4.14 22.18
N GLY A 104 -13.52 -4.53 21.01
CA GLY A 104 -14.35 -5.71 20.88
C GLY A 104 -15.07 -5.80 19.54
N GLY A 105 -15.87 -6.84 19.38
CA GLY A 105 -16.61 -7.14 18.15
C GLY A 105 -15.84 -8.03 17.18
N THR A 106 -16.48 -8.38 16.07
CA THR A 106 -15.91 -9.18 14.98
C THR A 106 -15.12 -8.29 14.01
N CYS A 107 -14.11 -8.85 13.35
CA CYS A 107 -13.33 -8.12 12.37
C CYS A 107 -14.20 -7.69 11.18
N ASN A 108 -14.41 -6.37 11.07
CA ASN A 108 -15.00 -5.73 9.89
C ASN A 108 -14.05 -4.67 9.38
N PHE A 109 -14.08 -4.43 8.08
CA PHE A 109 -13.40 -3.29 7.49
C PHE A 109 -14.39 -2.13 7.36
N ASP A 110 -14.29 -1.13 8.24
CA ASP A 110 -15.13 0.05 8.23
C ASP A 110 -14.30 1.29 7.91
N ALA A 111 -14.79 2.11 6.98
CA ALA A 111 -14.10 3.31 6.53
C ALA A 111 -15.07 4.37 6.01
N PRO A 112 -14.77 5.66 6.10
CA PRO A 112 -15.55 6.69 5.40
C PRO A 112 -15.32 6.58 3.88
N SER A 113 -16.35 6.82 3.10
CA SER A 113 -16.26 6.97 1.65
C SER A 113 -16.84 8.29 1.21
N ILE A 114 -16.24 8.89 0.17
CA ILE A 114 -16.64 10.20 -0.37
C ILE A 114 -16.86 10.14 -1.88
N LEU A 115 -17.86 10.86 -2.37
CA LEU A 115 -18.13 11.00 -3.80
C LEU A 115 -17.39 12.23 -4.32
N LEU A 116 -16.46 12.03 -5.26
CA LEU A 116 -15.64 13.10 -5.84
C LEU A 116 -15.77 13.11 -7.37
N PRO A 117 -16.94 13.52 -7.92
CA PRO A 117 -17.17 13.49 -9.35
C PRO A 117 -16.24 14.46 -10.08
N ARG A 118 -15.64 14.02 -11.19
CA ARG A 118 -14.71 14.78 -12.03
C ARG A 118 -13.41 15.21 -11.33
N TRP A 119 -13.04 14.54 -10.22
CA TRP A 119 -11.72 14.72 -9.64
C TRP A 119 -10.71 13.79 -10.30
N GLN A 120 -9.44 14.18 -10.34
CA GLN A 120 -8.36 13.38 -10.90
C GLN A 120 -7.90 12.34 -9.88
N SER A 121 -7.97 11.06 -10.22
CA SER A 121 -7.62 9.93 -9.33
C SER A 121 -6.22 10.09 -8.73
N ALA A 122 -5.22 10.37 -9.55
CA ALA A 122 -3.84 10.53 -9.07
C ALA A 122 -3.69 11.66 -8.00
N LYS A 123 -4.48 12.73 -8.10
CA LYS A 123 -4.46 13.80 -7.11
C LYS A 123 -5.24 13.48 -5.84
N ILE A 124 -6.30 12.65 -5.94
CA ILE A 124 -7.00 12.11 -4.76
C ILE A 124 -6.05 11.19 -4.01
N GLU A 125 -5.40 10.25 -4.69
CA GLU A 125 -4.41 9.33 -4.11
C GLU A 125 -3.25 10.10 -3.45
N GLN A 126 -2.75 11.15 -4.12
CA GLN A 126 -1.74 12.04 -3.54
C GLN A 126 -2.24 12.73 -2.27
N ALA A 127 -3.47 13.27 -2.27
CA ALA A 127 -4.05 13.93 -1.10
C ALA A 127 -4.20 12.95 0.08
N CYS A 128 -4.66 11.74 -0.18
CA CYS A 128 -4.76 10.67 0.83
C CYS A 128 -3.37 10.30 1.37
N LYS A 129 -2.40 10.07 0.50
CA LYS A 129 -1.02 9.76 0.89
C LYS A 129 -0.39 10.86 1.75
N GLU A 130 -0.53 12.13 1.34
CA GLU A 130 -0.04 13.28 2.09
C GLU A 130 -0.80 13.51 3.41
N ALA A 131 -2.05 13.03 3.51
CA ALA A 131 -2.83 13.01 4.75
C ALA A 131 -2.48 11.83 5.67
N GLY A 132 -1.63 10.89 5.23
CA GLY A 132 -1.26 9.71 6.01
C GLY A 132 -2.27 8.57 5.95
N CYS A 133 -3.13 8.53 4.93
CA CYS A 133 -4.11 7.45 4.71
C CYS A 133 -3.97 6.83 3.32
N GLY A 134 -4.56 5.64 3.14
CA GLY A 134 -4.76 5.03 1.84
C GLY A 134 -6.13 5.36 1.26
N CYS A 135 -6.35 5.00 0.00
CA CYS A 135 -7.68 5.03 -0.60
C CYS A 135 -7.80 4.05 -1.76
N PHE A 136 -9.03 3.69 -2.08
CA PHE A 136 -9.37 2.97 -3.31
C PHE A 136 -10.73 3.40 -3.84
N GLU A 137 -10.94 3.19 -5.14
CA GLU A 137 -12.20 3.52 -5.80
C GLU A 137 -13.20 2.36 -5.65
N TRP A 138 -14.35 2.62 -5.02
CA TRP A 138 -15.47 1.68 -4.93
C TRP A 138 -16.36 1.80 -6.18
N LYS A 139 -16.01 1.04 -7.22
CA LYS A 139 -16.62 1.14 -8.55
C LYS A 139 -18.10 0.75 -8.58
N CYS A 140 -18.51 -0.19 -7.72
CA CYS A 140 -19.87 -0.70 -7.70
C CYS A 140 -20.90 0.31 -7.14
N PHE A 141 -20.45 1.39 -6.52
CA PHE A 141 -21.33 2.38 -5.90
C PHE A 141 -20.95 3.82 -6.29
N ASN A 142 -21.35 4.20 -7.47
CA ASN A 142 -21.13 5.55 -8.06
C ASN A 142 -19.66 6.01 -8.07
N ARG A 143 -18.70 5.07 -8.07
CA ARG A 143 -17.27 5.39 -8.05
C ARG A 143 -16.86 6.26 -6.86
N ARG A 144 -17.32 5.91 -5.68
CA ARG A 144 -16.91 6.59 -4.43
C ARG A 144 -15.47 6.22 -4.08
N TRP A 145 -14.80 7.11 -3.36
CA TRP A 145 -13.47 6.87 -2.82
C TRP A 145 -13.58 6.44 -1.37
N VAL A 146 -13.20 5.20 -1.06
CA VAL A 146 -13.07 4.70 0.30
C VAL A 146 -11.73 5.16 0.85
N ILE A 147 -11.74 5.81 2.02
CA ILE A 147 -10.56 6.41 2.64
C ILE A 147 -10.11 5.54 3.82
N CYS A 148 -8.97 4.89 3.66
CA CYS A 148 -8.47 3.89 4.61
C CYS A 148 -7.52 4.54 5.62
N PHE A 149 -8.03 4.81 6.81
CA PHE A 149 -7.22 5.28 7.95
C PHE A 149 -6.73 4.09 8.79
N ARG A 150 -5.55 4.23 9.39
CA ARG A 150 -5.03 3.24 10.33
C ARG A 150 -5.57 3.53 11.73
N ILE A 151 -6.74 2.98 12.06
CA ILE A 151 -7.32 3.02 13.40
C ILE A 151 -6.98 1.71 14.10
N ALA A 152 -6.33 1.81 15.27
CA ALA A 152 -6.02 0.66 16.10
C ALA A 152 -7.28 0.14 16.81
N GLY A 153 -7.36 -1.17 17.01
CA GLY A 153 -8.45 -1.84 17.68
C GLY A 153 -9.33 -2.69 16.76
N GLN A 154 -10.32 -3.35 17.35
CA GLN A 154 -11.26 -4.24 16.67
C GLN A 154 -12.53 -3.48 16.19
N ALA A 155 -13.54 -4.24 15.74
CA ALA A 155 -14.71 -3.73 15.03
C ALA A 155 -15.36 -2.50 15.66
N TYR A 156 -15.71 -2.54 16.96
CA TYR A 156 -16.42 -1.41 17.59
C TYR A 156 -15.65 -0.10 17.52
N LYS A 157 -14.32 -0.14 17.69
CA LYS A 157 -13.48 1.05 17.56
C LYS A 157 -13.43 1.55 16.13
N ARG A 158 -13.30 0.65 15.16
CA ARG A 158 -13.23 1.00 13.74
C ARG A 158 -14.55 1.56 13.23
N GLU A 159 -15.66 0.91 13.56
CA GLU A 159 -17.01 1.36 13.21
C GLU A 159 -17.28 2.76 13.78
N THR A 160 -17.05 2.96 15.09
CA THR A 160 -17.24 4.26 15.75
C THR A 160 -16.35 5.34 15.12
N ALA A 161 -15.10 5.01 14.80
CA ALA A 161 -14.21 5.93 14.10
C ALA A 161 -14.75 6.26 12.71
N ALA A 162 -15.12 5.24 11.91
CA ALA A 162 -15.61 5.42 10.55
C ALA A 162 -16.88 6.29 10.51
N ASP A 163 -17.82 6.06 11.42
CA ASP A 163 -19.03 6.86 11.53
C ASP A 163 -18.76 8.31 11.92
N SER A 164 -17.86 8.52 12.89
CA SER A 164 -17.46 9.86 13.33
C SER A 164 -16.75 10.61 12.21
N MET A 165 -15.87 9.94 11.48
CA MET A 165 -15.18 10.49 10.31
C MET A 165 -16.17 10.82 9.19
N THR A 166 -17.14 9.94 8.91
CA THR A 166 -18.18 10.16 7.90
C THR A 166 -19.03 11.40 8.23
N LYS A 167 -19.47 11.52 9.49
CA LYS A 167 -20.21 12.69 9.97
C LYS A 167 -19.39 13.98 9.82
N ALA A 168 -18.12 13.94 10.17
CA ALA A 168 -17.21 15.09 10.02
C ALA A 168 -17.05 15.50 8.55
N LEU A 169 -16.83 14.55 7.65
CA LEU A 169 -16.74 14.80 6.20
C LEU A 169 -18.03 15.41 5.65
N THR A 170 -19.19 14.90 6.08
CA THR A 170 -20.49 15.45 5.70
C THR A 170 -20.62 16.90 6.18
N ALA A 171 -20.23 17.20 7.42
CA ALA A 171 -20.24 18.56 7.96
C ALA A 171 -19.28 19.51 7.22
N MET A 172 -18.20 18.99 6.64
CA MET A 172 -17.27 19.75 5.78
C MET A 172 -17.76 19.92 4.33
N GLY A 173 -18.96 19.41 4.00
CA GLY A 173 -19.61 19.55 2.70
C GLY A 173 -19.30 18.46 1.69
N TYR A 174 -18.73 17.34 2.09
CA TYR A 174 -18.55 16.17 1.23
C TYR A 174 -19.83 15.30 1.22
N ASP A 175 -20.13 14.70 0.07
CA ASP A 175 -21.08 13.58 0.01
C ASP A 175 -20.39 12.34 0.55
N ALA A 176 -20.57 12.07 1.85
CA ALA A 176 -19.88 11.00 2.58
C ALA A 176 -20.85 9.94 3.07
N LEU A 177 -20.40 8.67 3.02
CA LEU A 177 -21.08 7.49 3.55
C LEU A 177 -20.08 6.58 4.25
N THR A 178 -20.52 5.83 5.26
CA THR A 178 -19.71 4.76 5.85
C THR A 178 -19.71 3.56 4.90
N TYR A 179 -18.53 3.09 4.56
CA TYR A 179 -18.29 1.83 3.86
C TYR A 179 -18.05 0.76 4.91
N CYS A 180 -18.73 -0.37 4.80
CA CYS A 180 -18.54 -1.55 5.65
C CYS A 180 -18.36 -2.78 4.76
N ALA A 181 -17.33 -3.56 5.03
CA ALA A 181 -17.12 -4.87 4.44
C ALA A 181 -16.87 -5.91 5.55
N ILE A 182 -17.56 -7.03 5.44
CA ILE A 182 -17.34 -8.18 6.32
C ILE A 182 -16.12 -8.92 5.81
N ASP A 183 -15.15 -9.19 6.70
CA ASP A 183 -13.96 -9.99 6.42
C ASP A 183 -14.28 -11.50 6.44
#